data_4d6b81f73649f8ab688873c4f5962824
#
_entry.id   4d6b81f73649f8ab688873c4f5962824
#
_cell.length_a   1.000
_cell.length_b   1.000
_cell.length_c   1.000
_cell.angle_alpha   90.00
_cell.angle_beta   90.00
_cell.angle_gamma   90.00
#
_symmetry.space_group_name_H-M   'P 1'
#
loop_
_entity.id
_entity.type
_entity.pdbx_description
1 polymer ?
#
loop_
_entity_poly.entity_id
_entity_poly.type
_entity_poly.pdbx_seq_one_letter_code
_entity_poly.pdbx_strand_id
1 'polypeptide(L)'
;YRQRKRQENAFEFADISHYTIEILEKFPQVREAYQERFHEVMVDEYQDTNHIQERMLELLSNAHNRFMVGDIKQSIYRFRQADPQIFNEKFQRYAQNPKEGKLILLKENFRSSSEVLSATNHVFERLMDQEVGEINYDNMHQLVFANTRLTPNPDNKAEFLLYDKDDTSEEEEGQAETKLTGEMRLVIKEI
;
A
#
# COMPACT_ATOMS: atom_id res chain seq x y z
N TYR A 1 1.28 6.11 33.34
CA TYR A 1 1.29 6.97 32.17
C TYR A 1 -0.07 7.66 31.95
N ARG A 2 -1.19 6.93 31.76
CA ARG A 2 -2.55 7.48 31.56
C ARG A 2 -2.99 8.43 32.69
N GLN A 3 -2.70 8.08 33.95
CA GLN A 3 -3.05 8.90 35.10
C GLN A 3 -2.33 10.27 35.09
N ARG A 4 -1.04 10.29 34.71
CA ARG A 4 -0.27 11.52 34.60
C ARG A 4 -0.78 12.42 33.46
N LYS A 5 -1.12 11.85 32.30
CA LYS A 5 -1.74 12.61 31.20
C LYS A 5 -3.05 13.30 31.65
N ARG A 6 -3.90 12.58 32.41
CA ARG A 6 -5.14 13.17 32.94
C ARG A 6 -4.87 14.31 33.92
N GLN A 7 -3.86 14.16 34.79
CA GLN A 7 -3.49 15.19 35.74
C GLN A 7 -2.96 16.47 35.06
N GLU A 8 -2.20 16.31 34.00
CA GLU A 8 -1.61 17.39 33.22
C GLU A 8 -2.51 17.90 32.09
N ASN A 9 -3.69 17.30 31.91
CA ASN A 9 -4.64 17.62 30.84
C ASN A 9 -3.99 17.54 29.44
N ALA A 10 -3.07 16.58 29.25
CA ALA A 10 -2.25 16.40 28.07
C ALA A 10 -2.77 15.26 27.19
N PHE A 11 -2.71 15.45 25.86
CA PHE A 11 -3.11 14.47 24.86
C PHE A 11 -1.98 14.23 23.86
N GLU A 12 -1.86 13.01 23.39
CA GLU A 12 -1.06 12.62 22.23
C GLU A 12 -1.97 12.39 21.03
N PHE A 13 -1.43 12.40 19.82
CA PHE A 13 -2.20 12.13 18.60
C PHE A 13 -2.93 10.77 18.66
N ALA A 14 -2.28 9.76 19.20
CA ALA A 14 -2.89 8.44 19.37
C ALA A 14 -4.12 8.47 20.30
N ASP A 15 -4.11 9.33 21.33
CA ASP A 15 -5.26 9.44 22.26
C ASP A 15 -6.49 9.98 21.53
N ILE A 16 -6.32 10.89 20.56
CA ILE A 16 -7.43 11.45 19.78
C ILE A 16 -8.16 10.34 19.03
N SER A 17 -7.43 9.48 18.35
CA SER A 17 -8.01 8.34 17.62
C SER A 17 -8.73 7.37 18.56
N HIS A 18 -8.11 7.02 19.69
CA HIS A 18 -8.71 6.13 20.68
C HIS A 18 -9.97 6.71 21.33
N TYR A 19 -9.95 7.99 21.72
CA TYR A 19 -11.13 8.63 22.28
C TYR A 19 -12.24 8.82 21.26
N THR A 20 -11.90 9.07 19.99
CA THR A 20 -12.90 9.12 18.92
C THR A 20 -13.63 7.78 18.80
N ILE A 21 -12.89 6.67 18.76
CA ILE A 21 -13.48 5.33 18.72
C ILE A 21 -14.34 5.09 19.97
N GLU A 22 -13.82 5.39 21.15
CA GLU A 22 -14.53 5.22 22.42
C GLU A 22 -15.85 6.00 22.45
N ILE A 23 -15.86 7.24 21.95
CA ILE A 23 -17.08 8.06 21.87
C ILE A 23 -18.08 7.44 20.90
N LEU A 24 -17.63 7.06 19.69
CA LEU A 24 -18.50 6.48 18.68
C LEU A 24 -19.06 5.11 19.09
N GLU A 25 -18.35 4.34 19.91
CA GLU A 25 -18.82 3.06 20.47
C GLU A 25 -19.81 3.26 21.62
N LYS A 26 -19.51 4.17 22.55
CA LYS A 26 -20.30 4.36 23.78
C LYS A 26 -21.55 5.23 23.59
N PHE A 27 -21.55 6.08 22.58
CA PHE A 27 -22.64 7.02 22.34
C PHE A 27 -23.27 6.81 20.95
N PRO A 28 -24.24 5.87 20.83
CA PRO A 28 -24.88 5.54 19.55
C PRO A 28 -25.46 6.76 18.83
N GLN A 29 -26.04 7.71 19.55
CA GLN A 29 -26.61 8.94 18.98
C GLN A 29 -25.56 9.81 18.28
N VAL A 30 -24.31 9.81 18.78
CA VAL A 30 -23.21 10.53 18.14
C VAL A 30 -22.78 9.78 16.86
N ARG A 31 -22.63 8.48 16.95
CA ARG A 31 -22.29 7.63 15.80
C ARG A 31 -23.32 7.76 14.69
N GLU A 32 -24.60 7.62 14.99
CA GLU A 32 -25.70 7.72 14.04
C GLU A 32 -25.71 9.10 13.35
N ALA A 33 -25.52 10.18 14.11
CA ALA A 33 -25.43 11.53 13.55
C ALA A 33 -24.29 11.68 12.52
N TYR A 34 -23.13 11.04 12.74
CA TYR A 34 -22.05 11.03 11.75
C TYR A 34 -22.36 10.12 10.56
N GLN A 35 -22.95 8.94 10.77
CA GLN A 35 -23.36 8.03 9.71
C GLN A 35 -24.42 8.64 8.77
N GLU A 36 -25.31 9.45 9.32
CA GLU A 36 -26.31 10.20 8.54
C GLU A 36 -25.72 11.41 7.81
N ARG A 37 -24.70 12.04 8.44
CA ARG A 37 -24.04 13.23 7.87
C ARG A 37 -23.22 12.90 6.63
N PHE A 38 -22.57 11.73 6.60
CA PHE A 38 -21.72 11.34 5.49
C PHE A 38 -22.51 10.55 4.45
N HIS A 39 -22.72 11.16 3.31
CA HIS A 39 -23.34 10.49 2.17
C HIS A 39 -22.47 9.35 1.66
N GLU A 40 -21.16 9.59 1.55
CA GLU A 40 -20.14 8.61 1.17
C GLU A 40 -18.90 8.76 2.06
N VAL A 41 -18.27 7.63 2.37
CA VAL A 41 -16.99 7.55 3.07
C VAL A 41 -15.98 6.91 2.11
N MET A 42 -15.10 7.74 1.56
CA MET A 42 -14.12 7.35 0.56
C MET A 42 -12.74 7.24 1.19
N VAL A 43 -12.03 6.16 0.90
CA VAL A 43 -10.67 5.91 1.40
C VAL A 43 -9.78 5.57 0.23
N ASP A 44 -8.72 6.35 0.05
CA ASP A 44 -7.64 6.10 -0.89
C ASP A 44 -6.47 5.39 -0.21
N GLU A 45 -5.61 4.73 -0.99
CA GLU A 45 -4.45 3.98 -0.50
C GLU A 45 -4.82 3.02 0.64
N TYR A 46 -5.93 2.30 0.46
CA TYR A 46 -6.53 1.51 1.54
C TYR A 46 -5.61 0.38 2.05
N GLN A 47 -4.62 -0.06 1.26
CA GLN A 47 -3.60 -1.03 1.68
C GLN A 47 -2.71 -0.52 2.83
N ASP A 48 -2.67 0.80 3.07
CA ASP A 48 -1.88 1.42 4.13
C ASP A 48 -2.68 1.69 5.41
N THR A 49 -3.89 1.17 5.48
CA THR A 49 -4.78 1.30 6.64
C THR A 49 -4.33 0.40 7.79
N ASN A 50 -4.42 0.90 9.01
CA ASN A 50 -4.24 0.11 10.23
C ASN A 50 -5.57 -0.19 10.93
N HIS A 51 -5.56 -1.10 11.91
CA HIS A 51 -6.76 -1.53 12.63
C HIS A 51 -7.52 -0.40 13.35
N ILE A 52 -6.81 0.63 13.84
CA ILE A 52 -7.45 1.79 14.49
C ILE A 52 -8.22 2.61 13.46
N GLN A 53 -7.58 2.87 12.31
CA GLN A 53 -8.23 3.58 11.21
C GLN A 53 -9.41 2.79 10.66
N GLU A 54 -9.25 1.48 10.44
CA GLU A 54 -10.34 0.61 9.99
C GLU A 54 -11.51 0.64 10.96
N ARG A 55 -11.25 0.53 12.28
CA ARG A 55 -12.32 0.59 13.29
C ARG A 55 -13.06 1.93 13.27
N MET A 56 -12.34 3.03 13.08
CA MET A 56 -12.96 4.36 12.96
C MET A 56 -13.82 4.45 11.70
N LEU A 57 -13.34 3.94 10.57
CA LEU A 57 -14.09 3.91 9.32
C LEU A 57 -15.37 3.06 9.44
N GLU A 58 -15.31 1.91 10.12
CA GLU A 58 -16.49 1.08 10.42
C GLU A 58 -17.54 1.83 11.22
N LEU A 59 -17.12 2.61 12.20
CA LEU A 59 -18.04 3.36 13.06
C LEU A 59 -18.64 4.58 12.36
N LEU A 60 -17.92 5.20 11.42
CA LEU A 60 -18.37 6.39 10.69
C LEU A 60 -19.18 6.07 9.45
N SER A 61 -19.04 4.87 8.89
CA SER A 61 -19.76 4.44 7.69
C SER A 61 -20.96 3.55 8.04
N ASN A 62 -21.87 3.41 7.10
CA ASN A 62 -22.94 2.41 7.13
C ASN A 62 -22.63 1.27 6.14
N ALA A 63 -23.56 0.33 6.01
CA ALA A 63 -23.37 -0.85 5.16
C ALA A 63 -23.27 -0.54 3.65
N HIS A 64 -23.59 0.69 3.21
CA HIS A 64 -23.78 0.99 1.79
C HIS A 64 -23.02 2.22 1.29
N ASN A 65 -22.36 2.97 2.17
CA ASN A 65 -21.76 4.25 1.80
C ASN A 65 -20.21 4.25 1.86
N ARG A 66 -19.56 3.08 1.92
CA ARG A 66 -18.09 3.00 1.96
C ARG A 66 -17.53 2.66 0.57
N PHE A 67 -16.61 3.49 0.12
CA PHE A 67 -15.79 3.25 -1.07
C PHE A 67 -14.31 3.21 -0.67
N MET A 68 -13.62 2.15 -1.05
CA MET A 68 -12.22 1.93 -0.74
C MET A 68 -11.46 1.64 -2.03
N VAL A 69 -10.37 2.33 -2.25
CA VAL A 69 -9.47 2.08 -3.39
C VAL A 69 -8.05 1.92 -2.90
N GLY A 70 -7.30 1.06 -3.54
CA GLY A 70 -5.91 0.77 -3.19
C GLY A 70 -5.33 -0.32 -4.06
N ASP A 71 -4.07 -0.58 -3.84
CA ASP A 71 -3.33 -1.66 -4.49
C ASP A 71 -2.47 -2.39 -3.46
N ILE A 72 -2.85 -3.62 -3.14
CA ILE A 72 -2.17 -4.42 -2.11
C ILE A 72 -0.68 -4.63 -2.41
N LYS A 73 -0.28 -4.65 -3.70
CA LYS A 73 1.11 -4.74 -4.14
C LYS A 73 1.97 -3.55 -3.74
N GLN A 74 1.34 -2.40 -3.45
CA GLN A 74 2.00 -1.16 -3.08
C GLN A 74 2.06 -0.94 -1.57
N SER A 75 1.68 -1.93 -0.77
CA SER A 75 1.76 -1.83 0.68
C SER A 75 3.20 -1.85 1.17
N ILE A 76 3.73 -0.68 1.53
CA ILE A 76 5.10 -0.50 2.02
C ILE A 76 5.16 0.12 3.42
N TYR A 77 4.02 0.42 4.05
CA TYR A 77 3.95 1.14 5.33
C TYR A 77 3.73 0.25 6.55
N ARG A 78 4.08 -1.03 6.49
CA ARG A 78 4.01 -1.96 7.63
C ARG A 78 4.78 -1.44 8.85
N PHE A 79 5.90 -0.75 8.67
CA PHE A 79 6.66 -0.10 9.73
C PHE A 79 5.89 1.06 10.42
N ARG A 80 4.80 1.54 9.81
CA ARG A 80 3.82 2.48 10.40
C ARG A 80 2.56 1.78 10.89
N GLN A 81 2.63 0.46 11.11
CA GLN A 81 1.51 -0.37 11.56
C GLN A 81 0.37 -0.52 10.54
N ALA A 82 0.61 -0.21 9.26
CA ALA A 82 -0.30 -0.61 8.20
C ALA A 82 -0.41 -2.12 8.16
N ASP A 83 -1.63 -2.62 7.96
CA ASP A 83 -1.90 -4.04 7.84
C ASP A 83 -2.61 -4.35 6.51
N PRO A 84 -1.88 -4.79 5.49
CA PRO A 84 -2.47 -5.10 4.19
C PRO A 84 -3.49 -6.24 4.23
N GLN A 85 -3.50 -7.05 5.29
CA GLN A 85 -4.50 -8.10 5.45
C GLN A 85 -5.92 -7.53 5.59
N ILE A 86 -6.09 -6.34 6.17
CA ILE A 86 -7.38 -5.64 6.22
C ILE A 86 -7.98 -5.49 4.81
N PHE A 87 -7.13 -5.11 3.84
CA PHE A 87 -7.55 -4.98 2.45
C PHE A 87 -7.77 -6.34 1.77
N ASN A 88 -6.85 -7.28 1.97
CA ASN A 88 -6.93 -8.61 1.38
C ASN A 88 -8.18 -9.37 1.83
N GLU A 89 -8.53 -9.31 3.09
CA GLU A 89 -9.76 -9.93 3.63
C GLU A 89 -11.01 -9.39 2.95
N LYS A 90 -11.10 -8.07 2.76
CA LYS A 90 -12.22 -7.45 2.04
C LYS A 90 -12.24 -7.82 0.57
N PHE A 91 -11.08 -7.84 -0.08
CA PHE A 91 -10.93 -8.28 -1.47
C PHE A 91 -11.47 -9.69 -1.65
N GLN A 92 -11.01 -10.64 -0.83
CA GLN A 92 -11.44 -12.04 -0.87
C GLN A 92 -12.93 -12.19 -0.58
N ARG A 93 -13.42 -11.49 0.44
CA ARG A 93 -14.82 -11.53 0.86
C ARG A 93 -15.76 -11.01 -0.23
N TYR A 94 -15.44 -9.89 -0.88
CA TYR A 94 -16.27 -9.32 -1.94
C TYR A 94 -16.15 -10.09 -3.26
N ALA A 95 -15.01 -10.73 -3.52
CA ALA A 95 -14.88 -11.64 -4.65
C ALA A 95 -15.77 -12.89 -4.50
N GLN A 96 -15.89 -13.42 -3.27
CA GLN A 96 -16.68 -14.61 -2.98
C GLN A 96 -18.17 -14.32 -2.75
N ASN A 97 -18.50 -13.16 -2.19
CA ASN A 97 -19.85 -12.77 -1.84
C ASN A 97 -20.23 -11.35 -2.33
N PRO A 98 -20.66 -11.20 -3.57
CA PRO A 98 -21.02 -9.91 -4.15
C PRO A 98 -22.20 -9.18 -3.45
N LYS A 99 -22.92 -9.86 -2.54
CA LYS A 99 -23.98 -9.23 -1.74
C LYS A 99 -23.43 -8.37 -0.59
N GLU A 100 -22.22 -8.66 -0.13
CA GLU A 100 -21.57 -7.92 0.94
C GLU A 100 -20.81 -6.68 0.45
N GLY A 101 -20.43 -6.66 -0.82
CA GLY A 101 -19.75 -5.56 -1.44
C GLY A 101 -19.43 -5.84 -2.90
N LYS A 102 -19.20 -4.78 -3.66
CA LYS A 102 -18.84 -4.87 -5.08
C LYS A 102 -17.33 -4.73 -5.22
N LEU A 103 -16.68 -5.76 -5.73
CA LEU A 103 -15.28 -5.70 -6.15
C LEU A 103 -15.19 -5.17 -7.58
N ILE A 104 -14.33 -4.17 -7.79
CA ILE A 104 -14.01 -3.62 -9.10
C ILE A 104 -12.49 -3.71 -9.27
N LEU A 105 -12.05 -4.44 -10.30
CA LEU A 105 -10.63 -4.59 -10.63
C LEU A 105 -10.23 -3.52 -11.65
N LEU A 106 -9.27 -2.66 -11.27
CA LEU A 106 -8.66 -1.66 -12.14
C LEU A 106 -7.30 -2.21 -12.62
N LYS A 107 -7.31 -2.98 -13.69
CA LYS A 107 -6.11 -3.65 -14.23
C LYS A 107 -5.39 -2.82 -15.29
N GLU A 108 -6.15 -2.01 -16.00
CA GLU A 108 -5.65 -1.20 -17.10
C GLU A 108 -4.76 -0.07 -16.59
N ASN A 109 -3.52 -0.07 -17.05
CA ASN A 109 -2.54 0.95 -16.75
C ASN A 109 -2.35 1.88 -17.95
N PHE A 110 -2.61 3.16 -17.74
CA PHE A 110 -2.51 4.22 -18.74
C PHE A 110 -1.27 5.11 -18.55
N ARG A 111 -0.45 4.85 -17.53
CA ARG A 111 0.72 5.68 -17.18
C ARG A 111 1.99 5.16 -17.83
N SER A 112 2.23 3.87 -17.71
CA SER A 112 3.52 3.25 -18.05
C SER A 112 3.49 2.60 -19.43
N SER A 113 4.67 2.44 -20.05
CA SER A 113 4.83 1.68 -21.29
C SER A 113 4.63 0.18 -21.06
N SER A 114 4.38 -0.56 -22.13
CA SER A 114 4.15 -2.01 -22.09
C SER A 114 5.35 -2.78 -21.54
N GLU A 115 6.57 -2.31 -21.84
CA GLU A 115 7.82 -2.95 -21.45
C GLU A 115 8.02 -2.88 -19.93
N VAL A 116 7.72 -1.72 -19.33
CA VAL A 116 7.77 -1.53 -17.88
C VAL A 116 6.77 -2.44 -17.18
N LEU A 117 5.53 -2.50 -17.70
CA LEU A 117 4.49 -3.35 -17.10
C LEU A 117 4.82 -4.84 -17.24
N SER A 118 5.37 -5.24 -18.38
CA SER A 118 5.81 -6.62 -18.61
C SER A 118 6.93 -7.03 -17.64
N ALA A 119 7.92 -6.15 -17.46
CA ALA A 119 9.01 -6.39 -16.53
C ALA A 119 8.50 -6.45 -15.08
N THR A 120 7.62 -5.55 -14.69
CA THR A 120 6.99 -5.53 -13.36
C THR A 120 6.21 -6.82 -13.11
N ASN A 121 5.32 -7.20 -14.03
CA ASN A 121 4.55 -8.45 -13.92
C ASN A 121 5.49 -9.67 -13.80
N HIS A 122 6.55 -9.72 -14.63
CA HIS A 122 7.51 -10.82 -14.63
C HIS A 122 8.23 -11.00 -13.29
N VAL A 123 8.58 -9.89 -12.64
CA VAL A 123 9.22 -9.93 -11.31
C VAL A 123 8.22 -10.35 -10.24
N PHE A 124 7.03 -9.75 -10.22
CA PHE A 124 6.03 -10.04 -9.21
C PHE A 124 5.47 -11.47 -9.30
N GLU A 125 5.29 -12.03 -10.50
CA GLU A 125 4.89 -13.42 -10.69
C GLU A 125 5.85 -14.43 -10.05
N ARG A 126 7.11 -14.05 -9.85
CA ARG A 126 8.15 -14.90 -9.28
C ARG A 126 8.43 -14.65 -7.80
N LEU A 127 8.18 -13.43 -7.34
CA LEU A 127 8.52 -13.01 -5.99
C LEU A 127 7.31 -12.94 -5.08
N MET A 128 6.10 -12.67 -5.60
CA MET A 128 4.92 -12.51 -4.77
C MET A 128 4.14 -13.81 -4.66
N ASP A 129 4.21 -14.40 -3.49
CA ASP A 129 3.39 -15.52 -3.06
C ASP A 129 2.82 -15.24 -1.65
N GLN A 130 2.17 -16.22 -1.05
CA GLN A 130 1.60 -16.11 0.29
C GLN A 130 2.64 -15.87 1.40
N GLU A 131 3.89 -16.29 1.19
CA GLU A 131 4.96 -16.16 2.18
C GLU A 131 5.64 -14.80 2.10
N VAL A 132 5.91 -14.31 0.89
CA VAL A 132 6.66 -13.07 0.65
C VAL A 132 5.74 -11.87 0.51
N GLY A 133 4.68 -11.98 -0.29
CA GLY A 133 3.78 -10.87 -0.62
C GLY A 133 2.41 -10.95 0.06
N GLU A 134 2.15 -12.03 0.81
CA GLU A 134 0.86 -12.33 1.45
C GLU A 134 -0.32 -12.45 0.47
N ILE A 135 -0.03 -12.42 -0.84
CA ILE A 135 -0.98 -12.65 -1.93
C ILE A 135 -0.33 -13.51 -3.00
N ASN A 136 -1.13 -14.31 -3.68
CA ASN A 136 -0.69 -14.96 -4.91
C ASN A 136 -0.87 -13.99 -6.08
N TYR A 137 0.24 -13.64 -6.73
CA TYR A 137 0.20 -12.77 -7.91
C TYR A 137 -0.32 -13.54 -9.12
N ASP A 138 -1.58 -13.35 -9.44
CA ASP A 138 -2.28 -14.02 -10.53
C ASP A 138 -2.83 -13.03 -11.56
N ASN A 139 -3.62 -13.54 -12.49
CA ASN A 139 -4.28 -12.75 -13.53
C ASN A 139 -5.19 -11.62 -12.98
N MET A 140 -5.61 -11.66 -11.71
CA MET A 140 -6.40 -10.60 -11.10
C MET A 140 -5.52 -9.42 -10.67
N HIS A 141 -4.22 -9.65 -10.45
CA HIS A 141 -3.25 -8.68 -9.96
C HIS A 141 -2.34 -8.10 -11.05
N GLN A 142 -2.25 -8.76 -12.21
CA GLN A 142 -1.43 -8.32 -13.33
C GLN A 142 -1.84 -6.94 -13.84
N LEU A 143 -0.83 -6.13 -14.17
CA LEU A 143 -1.00 -4.85 -14.83
C LEU A 143 -1.15 -5.03 -16.34
N VAL A 144 -2.17 -4.41 -16.93
CA VAL A 144 -2.48 -4.50 -18.35
C VAL A 144 -2.19 -3.15 -19.03
N PHE A 145 -1.36 -3.16 -20.04
CA PHE A 145 -1.09 -1.96 -20.84
C PHE A 145 -2.35 -1.52 -21.59
N ALA A 146 -2.76 -0.27 -21.40
CA ALA A 146 -3.96 0.28 -22.03
C ALA A 146 -3.77 1.71 -22.59
N ASN A 147 -2.55 2.26 -22.53
CA ASN A 147 -2.30 3.61 -23.04
C ASN A 147 -2.11 3.62 -24.56
N THR A 148 -3.15 3.98 -25.28
CA THR A 148 -3.14 4.07 -26.76
C THR A 148 -2.25 5.19 -27.32
N ARG A 149 -1.73 6.09 -26.47
CA ARG A 149 -0.83 7.18 -26.87
C ARG A 149 0.64 6.77 -26.84
N LEU A 150 0.96 5.68 -26.17
CA LEU A 150 2.31 5.13 -26.10
C LEU A 150 2.43 3.99 -27.10
N THR A 151 3.43 4.09 -27.97
CA THR A 151 3.76 3.01 -28.90
C THR A 151 4.76 2.08 -28.21
N PRO A 152 4.47 0.78 -28.09
CA PRO A 152 5.44 -0.19 -27.60
C PRO A 152 6.74 -0.14 -28.41
N ASN A 153 7.87 -0.12 -27.72
CA ASN A 153 9.17 -0.16 -28.35
C ASN A 153 9.92 -1.43 -27.91
N PRO A 154 10.06 -2.43 -28.77
CA PRO A 154 10.71 -3.70 -28.44
C PRO A 154 12.21 -3.56 -28.12
N ASP A 155 12.83 -2.41 -28.45
CA ASP A 155 14.23 -2.13 -28.12
C ASP A 155 14.38 -1.66 -26.66
N ASN A 156 13.29 -1.20 -26.03
CA ASN A 156 13.28 -0.86 -24.60
C ASN A 156 13.23 -2.15 -23.78
N LYS A 157 14.35 -2.52 -23.20
CA LYS A 157 14.47 -3.71 -22.35
C LYS A 157 14.59 -3.29 -20.90
N ALA A 158 13.96 -4.06 -20.03
CA ALA A 158 14.25 -3.97 -18.61
C ALA A 158 15.61 -4.62 -18.34
N GLU A 159 16.48 -3.91 -17.65
CA GLU A 159 17.80 -4.37 -17.27
C GLU A 159 17.83 -4.74 -15.79
N PHE A 160 18.49 -5.83 -15.46
CA PHE A 160 18.69 -6.27 -14.10
C PHE A 160 20.18 -6.15 -13.77
N LEU A 161 20.51 -5.17 -12.93
CA LEU A 161 21.86 -4.92 -12.49
C LEU A 161 22.12 -5.63 -11.17
N LEU A 162 23.11 -6.51 -11.16
CA LEU A 162 23.51 -7.26 -9.97
C LEU A 162 24.94 -6.87 -9.59
N TYR A 163 25.17 -6.59 -8.32
CA TYR A 163 26.52 -6.43 -7.78
C TYR A 163 26.72 -7.32 -6.56
N ASP A 164 27.93 -7.81 -6.36
CA ASP A 164 28.31 -8.50 -5.16
C ASP A 164 28.77 -7.49 -4.10
N LYS A 165 28.08 -7.46 -2.96
CA LYS A 165 28.38 -6.54 -1.87
C LYS A 165 29.75 -6.82 -1.22
N ASP A 166 30.18 -8.07 -1.30
CA ASP A 166 31.44 -8.56 -0.70
C ASP A 166 32.63 -8.51 -1.68
N ASP A 167 32.38 -8.11 -2.93
CA ASP A 167 33.42 -7.91 -3.94
C ASP A 167 34.19 -6.60 -3.68
N THR A 168 35.31 -6.72 -2.97
CA THR A 168 36.23 -5.63 -2.63
C THR A 168 37.32 -5.42 -3.69
N SER A 169 37.23 -6.10 -4.82
CA SER A 169 38.31 -6.17 -5.83
C SER A 169 38.62 -4.85 -6.56
N GLU A 170 37.85 -3.76 -6.33
CA GLU A 170 38.09 -2.42 -6.90
C GLU A 170 38.38 -1.35 -5.83
N GLU A 171 39.00 -1.69 -4.70
CA GLU A 171 39.58 -0.67 -3.82
C GLU A 171 40.89 -0.14 -4.44
N GLU A 172 40.78 0.84 -5.35
CA GLU A 172 41.91 1.70 -5.70
C GLU A 172 42.34 2.50 -4.47
N GLU A 173 43.60 2.27 -4.05
CA GLU A 173 44.29 3.05 -3.02
C GLU A 173 44.33 4.54 -3.43
N GLY A 174 43.69 5.41 -2.70
CA GLY A 174 43.96 6.83 -2.76
C GLY A 174 42.79 7.75 -2.52
N GLN A 175 42.80 8.38 -1.36
CA GLN A 175 42.03 9.54 -0.91
C GLN A 175 40.67 9.27 -0.26
N ALA A 176 40.50 9.95 0.89
CA ALA A 176 39.30 9.93 1.74
C ALA A 176 38.11 10.64 1.06
N GLU A 177 37.65 10.12 -0.07
CA GLU A 177 36.37 10.43 -0.64
C GLU A 177 35.34 9.43 -0.14
N THR A 178 34.17 9.95 0.20
CA THR A 178 32.98 9.21 0.65
C THR A 178 32.88 7.87 -0.08
N LYS A 179 33.02 6.74 0.62
CA LYS A 179 32.90 5.39 0.04
C LYS A 179 31.53 5.30 -0.65
N LEU A 180 31.51 5.39 -1.98
CA LEU A 180 30.34 5.09 -2.79
C LEU A 180 30.03 3.61 -2.63
N THR A 181 28.80 3.30 -2.25
CA THR A 181 28.34 1.90 -2.19
C THR A 181 28.34 1.30 -3.60
N GLY A 182 28.50 -0.02 -3.72
CA GLY A 182 28.43 -0.71 -5.01
C GLY A 182 27.18 -0.36 -5.81
N GLU A 183 26.06 -0.20 -5.13
CA GLU A 183 24.79 0.25 -5.70
C GLU A 183 24.90 1.65 -6.37
N MET A 184 25.49 2.63 -5.68
CA MET A 184 25.69 3.97 -6.24
C MET A 184 26.61 3.95 -7.46
N ARG A 185 27.66 3.11 -7.45
CA ARG A 185 28.58 2.95 -8.60
C ARG A 185 27.86 2.41 -9.81
N LEU A 186 26.98 1.40 -9.64
CA LEU A 186 26.17 0.88 -10.74
C LEU A 186 25.26 1.95 -11.33
N VAL A 187 24.53 2.68 -10.49
CA VAL A 187 23.64 3.76 -10.96
C VAL A 187 24.41 4.83 -11.73
N ILE A 188 25.58 5.25 -11.23
CA ILE A 188 26.41 6.27 -11.91
C ILE A 188 26.93 5.76 -13.27
N LYS A 189 27.21 4.47 -13.40
CA LYS A 189 27.70 3.89 -14.64
C LYS A 189 26.64 3.84 -15.75
N GLU A 190 25.36 3.77 -15.37
CA GLU A 190 24.22 3.70 -16.30
C GLU A 190 23.62 5.07 -16.66
N ILE A 191 23.98 6.16 -15.97
CA ILE A 191 23.58 7.54 -16.27
C ILE A 191 24.60 8.19 -17.24
#